data_dfa17fb1ff438756bc5215ea03e1f85d
#
_entry.id   dfa17fb1ff438756bc5215ea03e1f85d
#
_cell.length_a   1.000
_cell.length_b   1.000
_cell.length_c   1.000
_cell.angle_alpha   90.00
_cell.angle_beta   90.00
_cell.angle_gamma   90.00
#
_symmetry.space_group_name_H-M   'P 1'
#
loop_
_entity.id
_entity.type
_entity.pdbx_description
1 polymer ?
#
loop_
_entity_poly.entity_id
_entity_poly.type
_entity_poly.pdbx_seq_one_letter_code
_entity_poly.pdbx_strand_id
1 'polypeptide(L)'
;LLTRMNVETVCTTDDPADSLNYHHQLKTDGFKTRILPTFRPDKAYAVENPVAYIEYLKKLELASNTEIIDFNTLMEALEKRIDYFHVAGCRLADHGLEQLYYPDPFSTSDLAINHLFHKLLNKDSLNLEEIHYFKYRTLIELGRLYHKRGWTQQFHLGALRN
;
A
#
# COMPACT_ATOMS: atom_id res chain seq x y z
N LEU A 1 26.84 -8.15 11.99
CA LEU A 1 25.83 -9.07 12.51
C LEU A 1 25.31 -10.00 11.40
N LEU A 2 24.73 -9.49 10.33
CA LEU A 2 24.13 -10.28 9.23
C LEU A 2 25.11 -11.31 8.64
N THR A 3 26.32 -10.88 8.29
CA THR A 3 27.36 -11.77 7.75
C THR A 3 27.76 -12.87 8.73
N ARG A 4 27.88 -12.54 10.04
CA ARG A 4 28.22 -13.50 11.09
C ARG A 4 27.15 -14.57 11.29
N MET A 5 25.89 -14.23 11.02
CA MET A 5 24.73 -15.13 11.14
C MET A 5 24.37 -15.81 9.82
N ASN A 6 25.17 -15.65 8.78
CA ASN A 6 24.91 -16.17 7.44
C ASN A 6 23.55 -15.77 6.88
N VAL A 7 23.09 -14.54 7.14
CA VAL A 7 21.83 -14.04 6.61
C VAL A 7 21.99 -13.74 5.12
N GLU A 8 21.25 -14.44 4.28
CA GLU A 8 21.28 -14.29 2.82
C GLU A 8 20.36 -13.18 2.32
N THR A 9 19.19 -13.03 2.95
CA THR A 9 18.18 -12.06 2.53
C THR A 9 17.49 -11.45 3.74
N VAL A 10 17.24 -10.14 3.68
CA VAL A 10 16.40 -9.39 4.64
C VAL A 10 15.36 -8.63 3.81
N CYS A 11 14.11 -8.70 4.24
CA CYS A 11 13.06 -7.86 3.71
C CYS A 11 12.76 -6.72 4.69
N THR A 12 12.72 -5.51 4.18
CA THR A 12 12.34 -4.30 4.93
C THR A 12 10.84 -4.05 4.82
N THR A 13 10.34 -3.01 5.47
CA THR A 13 8.94 -2.59 5.35
C THR A 13 8.92 -1.18 4.79
N ASP A 14 8.42 -1.01 3.58
CA ASP A 14 8.56 0.22 2.81
C ASP A 14 7.20 0.72 2.31
N ASP A 15 7.00 2.02 2.40
CA ASP A 15 5.78 2.69 1.94
C ASP A 15 5.76 2.79 0.40
N PRO A 16 4.60 2.69 -0.28
CA PRO A 16 4.48 2.89 -1.72
C PRO A 16 5.15 4.16 -2.26
N ALA A 17 5.19 5.23 -1.48
CA ALA A 17 5.81 6.50 -1.87
C ALA A 17 7.34 6.52 -1.69
N ASP A 18 7.96 5.48 -1.13
CA ASP A 18 9.39 5.44 -0.87
C ASP A 18 10.20 5.33 -2.16
N SER A 19 11.31 6.09 -2.22
CA SER A 19 12.22 6.10 -3.36
C SER A 19 13.10 4.86 -3.49
N LEU A 20 13.19 4.03 -2.45
CA LEU A 20 14.06 2.85 -2.33
C LEU A 20 15.56 3.13 -2.57
N ASN A 21 16.00 4.38 -2.37
CA ASN A 21 17.38 4.79 -2.65
C ASN A 21 18.41 3.95 -1.90
N TYR A 22 18.14 3.60 -0.63
CA TYR A 22 19.05 2.77 0.16
C TYR A 22 19.14 1.34 -0.37
N HIS A 23 18.06 0.77 -0.91
CA HIS A 23 18.05 -0.54 -1.55
C HIS A 23 18.92 -0.53 -2.81
N HIS A 24 18.78 0.50 -3.63
CA HIS A 24 19.60 0.69 -4.84
C HIS A 24 21.08 0.88 -4.50
N GLN A 25 21.39 1.69 -3.49
CA GLN A 25 22.77 1.91 -3.04
C GLN A 25 23.40 0.61 -2.54
N LEU A 26 22.75 -0.12 -1.63
CA LEU A 26 23.29 -1.37 -1.08
C LEU A 26 23.52 -2.43 -2.17
N LYS A 27 22.64 -2.47 -3.19
CA LYS A 27 22.82 -3.34 -4.36
C LYS A 27 24.05 -2.94 -5.18
N THR A 28 24.25 -1.63 -5.40
CA THR A 28 25.40 -1.08 -6.14
C THR A 28 26.71 -1.30 -5.39
N ASP A 29 26.69 -1.15 -4.06
CA ASP A 29 27.86 -1.35 -3.19
C ASP A 29 28.24 -2.84 -3.06
N GLY A 30 27.49 -3.75 -3.66
CA GLY A 30 27.75 -5.19 -3.62
C GLY A 30 27.57 -5.79 -2.22
N PHE A 31 26.66 -5.24 -1.41
CA PHE A 31 26.41 -5.76 -0.08
C PHE A 31 26.02 -7.23 -0.12
N LYS A 32 26.71 -8.09 0.65
CA LYS A 32 26.59 -9.55 0.56
C LYS A 32 25.19 -10.06 0.86
N THR A 33 24.54 -9.52 1.89
CA THR A 33 23.14 -9.84 2.22
C THR A 33 22.22 -9.05 1.31
N ARG A 34 21.31 -9.72 0.62
CA ARG A 34 20.29 -9.05 -0.19
C ARG A 34 19.30 -8.32 0.70
N ILE A 35 19.19 -7.01 0.54
CA ILE A 35 18.17 -6.19 1.22
C ILE A 35 17.08 -5.87 0.19
N LEU A 36 15.90 -6.45 0.39
CA LEU A 36 14.78 -6.34 -0.55
C LEU A 36 13.61 -5.58 0.09
N PRO A 37 12.90 -4.74 -0.67
CA PRO A 37 11.76 -4.04 -0.14
C PRO A 37 10.55 -4.97 0.01
N THR A 38 9.70 -4.66 0.99
CA THR A 38 8.36 -5.21 1.14
C THR A 38 7.35 -4.08 1.01
N PHE A 39 6.35 -4.26 0.16
CA PHE A 39 5.34 -3.25 -0.12
C PHE A 39 4.31 -3.16 1.00
N ARG A 40 4.25 -2.03 1.71
CA ARG A 40 3.32 -1.79 2.81
C ARG A 40 2.42 -0.58 2.58
N PRO A 41 1.26 -0.76 1.96
CA PRO A 41 0.40 0.35 1.55
C PRO A 41 -0.63 0.78 2.61
N ASP A 42 -0.40 0.54 3.90
CA ASP A 42 -1.38 0.83 4.95
C ASP A 42 -1.91 2.27 4.89
N LYS A 43 -1.07 3.25 4.53
CA LYS A 43 -1.48 4.66 4.39
C LYS A 43 -2.39 4.92 3.19
N ALA A 44 -2.37 4.07 2.16
CA ALA A 44 -3.22 4.23 0.98
C ALA A 44 -4.71 3.96 1.26
N TYR A 45 -5.02 3.38 2.44
CA TYR A 45 -6.39 3.15 2.90
C TYR A 45 -6.64 3.63 4.34
N ALA A 46 -5.72 4.41 4.92
CA ALA A 46 -5.89 5.06 6.23
C ALA A 46 -6.74 6.33 6.10
N VAL A 47 -8.06 6.16 5.90
CA VAL A 47 -9.00 7.23 5.55
C VAL A 47 -9.73 7.85 6.74
N GLU A 48 -9.36 7.48 7.97
CA GLU A 48 -9.95 7.98 9.20
C GLU A 48 -9.73 9.50 9.39
N ASN A 49 -8.64 10.03 8.84
CA ASN A 49 -8.32 11.45 8.84
C ASN A 49 -8.17 11.95 7.39
N PRO A 50 -9.19 12.57 6.80
CA PRO A 50 -9.15 13.01 5.40
C PRO A 50 -8.01 14.00 5.09
N VAL A 51 -7.64 14.87 6.04
CA VAL A 51 -6.56 15.85 5.83
C VAL A 51 -5.21 15.15 5.71
N ALA A 52 -4.90 14.25 6.63
CA ALA A 52 -3.67 13.45 6.58
C ALA A 52 -3.65 12.52 5.35
N TYR A 53 -4.80 11.99 4.96
CA TYR A 53 -4.95 11.16 3.77
C TYR A 53 -4.61 11.93 2.48
N ILE A 54 -5.14 13.15 2.32
CA ILE A 54 -4.81 14.01 1.15
C ILE A 54 -3.32 14.34 1.09
N GLU A 55 -2.69 14.61 2.24
CA GLU A 55 -1.24 14.83 2.29
C GLU A 55 -0.45 13.60 1.84
N TYR A 56 -0.93 12.42 2.18
CA TYR A 56 -0.36 11.17 1.69
C TYR A 56 -0.57 10.97 0.19
N LEU A 57 -1.78 11.24 -0.34
CA LEU A 57 -2.05 11.15 -1.77
C LEU A 57 -1.09 12.01 -2.59
N LYS A 58 -0.78 13.24 -2.17
CA LYS A 58 0.21 14.10 -2.84
C LYS A 58 1.60 13.49 -2.91
N LYS A 59 2.03 12.77 -1.86
CA LYS A 59 3.31 12.05 -1.88
C LYS A 59 3.27 10.88 -2.87
N LEU A 60 2.16 10.16 -2.91
CA LEU A 60 1.96 9.04 -3.82
C LEU A 60 1.88 9.51 -5.28
N GLU A 61 1.20 10.64 -5.56
CA GLU A 61 1.18 11.29 -6.88
C GLU A 61 2.59 11.59 -7.39
N LEU A 62 3.41 12.23 -6.56
CA LEU A 62 4.80 12.54 -6.91
C LEU A 62 5.61 11.27 -7.18
N ALA A 63 5.46 10.24 -6.33
CA ALA A 63 6.21 8.99 -6.46
C ALA A 63 5.79 8.15 -7.66
N SER A 64 4.51 8.20 -8.05
CA SER A 64 3.93 7.42 -9.16
C SER A 64 3.87 8.19 -10.48
N ASN A 65 4.11 9.50 -10.44
CA ASN A 65 3.86 10.42 -11.56
C ASN A 65 2.43 10.23 -12.13
N THR A 66 1.43 10.20 -11.23
CA THR A 66 0.01 10.00 -11.55
C THR A 66 -0.82 10.97 -10.74
N GLU A 67 -1.67 11.74 -11.39
CA GLU A 67 -2.66 12.58 -10.70
C GLU A 67 -3.77 11.67 -10.13
N ILE A 68 -4.10 11.85 -8.84
CA ILE A 68 -5.07 10.99 -8.14
C ILE A 68 -6.34 11.80 -7.88
N ILE A 69 -7.31 11.64 -8.76
CA ILE A 69 -8.59 12.35 -8.73
C ILE A 69 -9.80 11.48 -8.37
N ASP A 70 -9.63 10.17 -8.42
CA ASP A 70 -10.66 9.18 -8.12
C ASP A 70 -10.03 7.86 -7.63
N PHE A 71 -10.86 6.88 -7.28
CA PHE A 71 -10.39 5.59 -6.81
C PHE A 71 -9.62 4.81 -7.88
N ASN A 72 -9.98 4.95 -9.16
CA ASN A 72 -9.30 4.24 -10.25
C ASN A 72 -7.87 4.77 -10.45
N THR A 73 -7.69 6.08 -10.42
CA THR A 73 -6.37 6.72 -10.51
C THR A 73 -5.51 6.47 -9.27
N LEU A 74 -6.12 6.29 -8.07
CA LEU A 74 -5.40 5.78 -6.91
C LEU A 74 -4.87 4.36 -7.19
N MET A 75 -5.70 3.47 -7.73
CA MET A 75 -5.26 2.10 -8.04
C MET A 75 -4.19 2.08 -9.14
N GLU A 76 -4.28 2.95 -10.15
CA GLU A 76 -3.23 3.13 -11.16
C GLU A 76 -1.91 3.59 -10.54
N ALA A 77 -1.95 4.58 -9.66
CA ALA A 77 -0.76 5.05 -8.94
C ALA A 77 -0.10 3.92 -8.13
N LEU A 78 -0.91 3.15 -7.39
CA LEU A 78 -0.42 2.01 -6.62
C LEU A 78 0.12 0.90 -7.52
N GLU A 79 -0.50 0.62 -8.66
CA GLU A 79 0.00 -0.37 -9.63
C GLU A 79 1.38 0.00 -10.16
N LYS A 80 1.59 1.28 -10.56
CA LYS A 80 2.91 1.79 -10.96
C LYS A 80 3.96 1.62 -9.85
N ARG A 81 3.56 1.87 -8.60
CA ARG A 81 4.47 1.69 -7.47
C ARG A 81 4.78 0.21 -7.19
N ILE A 82 3.80 -0.68 -7.32
CA ILE A 82 4.02 -2.13 -7.25
C ILE A 82 5.01 -2.58 -8.32
N ASP A 83 4.90 -2.08 -9.57
CA ASP A 83 5.85 -2.38 -10.64
C ASP A 83 7.26 -1.88 -10.32
N TYR A 84 7.38 -0.67 -9.78
CA TYR A 84 8.66 -0.12 -9.33
C TYR A 84 9.31 -1.01 -8.25
N PHE A 85 8.54 -1.42 -7.24
CA PHE A 85 8.99 -2.32 -6.20
C PHE A 85 9.36 -3.70 -6.74
N HIS A 86 8.58 -4.21 -7.71
CA HIS A 86 8.86 -5.49 -8.35
C HIS A 86 10.22 -5.50 -9.05
N VAL A 87 10.56 -4.45 -9.77
CA VAL A 87 11.86 -4.25 -10.41
C VAL A 87 12.99 -4.16 -9.37
N ALA A 88 12.74 -3.57 -8.21
CA ALA A 88 13.69 -3.52 -7.10
C ALA A 88 13.89 -4.88 -6.40
N GLY A 89 13.08 -5.89 -6.73
CA GLY A 89 13.17 -7.25 -6.19
C GLY A 89 12.10 -7.62 -5.17
N CYS A 90 11.13 -6.75 -4.91
CA CYS A 90 10.00 -7.04 -4.04
C CYS A 90 9.16 -8.22 -4.56
N ARG A 91 8.75 -9.12 -3.68
CA ARG A 91 7.89 -10.28 -3.99
C ARG A 91 6.81 -10.51 -2.95
N LEU A 92 6.67 -9.59 -2.01
CA LEU A 92 5.65 -9.70 -0.98
C LEU A 92 5.09 -8.34 -0.59
N ALA A 93 3.81 -8.33 -0.19
CA ALA A 93 3.14 -7.21 0.42
C ALA A 93 2.83 -7.54 1.89
N ASP A 94 2.96 -6.54 2.75
CA ASP A 94 2.72 -6.62 4.18
C ASP A 94 1.64 -5.61 4.59
N HIS A 95 0.64 -6.05 5.33
CA HIS A 95 -0.49 -5.24 5.76
C HIS A 95 -0.71 -5.35 7.27
N GLY A 96 -0.83 -4.22 7.94
CA GLY A 96 -1.30 -4.14 9.33
C GLY A 96 -2.80 -3.88 9.36
N LEU A 97 -3.59 -4.86 9.81
CA LEU A 97 -5.04 -4.75 9.88
C LEU A 97 -5.51 -4.88 11.33
N GLU A 98 -6.35 -3.96 11.78
CA GLU A 98 -7.00 -4.04 13.08
C GLU A 98 -7.99 -5.20 13.14
N GLN A 99 -8.69 -5.43 12.03
CA GLN A 99 -9.69 -6.48 11.86
C GLN A 99 -9.83 -6.85 10.37
N LEU A 100 -10.57 -7.89 10.06
CA LEU A 100 -11.02 -8.14 8.69
C LEU A 100 -12.18 -7.21 8.38
N TYR A 101 -12.08 -6.53 7.24
CA TYR A 101 -13.13 -5.66 6.75
C TYR A 101 -14.05 -6.46 5.84
N TYR A 102 -15.35 -6.44 6.15
CA TYR A 102 -16.38 -7.10 5.38
C TYR A 102 -17.49 -6.09 5.04
N PRO A 103 -17.78 -5.86 3.77
CA PRO A 103 -18.84 -4.92 3.39
C PRO A 103 -20.19 -5.58 3.49
N ASP A 104 -21.24 -4.76 3.55
CA ASP A 104 -22.58 -5.21 3.18
C ASP A 104 -22.54 -5.73 1.72
N PRO A 105 -23.02 -6.96 1.46
CA PRO A 105 -23.00 -7.56 0.13
C PRO A 105 -23.67 -6.73 -0.98
N PHE A 106 -24.52 -5.77 -0.59
CA PHE A 106 -25.27 -4.94 -1.53
C PHE A 106 -24.57 -3.63 -1.96
N SER A 107 -23.41 -3.29 -1.41
CA SER A 107 -22.74 -2.00 -1.65
C SER A 107 -21.45 -2.07 -2.49
N THR A 108 -21.32 -3.02 -3.41
CA THR A 108 -20.07 -3.28 -4.14
C THR A 108 -19.88 -2.50 -5.46
N SER A 109 -20.63 -1.42 -5.70
CA SER A 109 -20.57 -0.68 -6.96
C SER A 109 -19.34 0.27 -7.03
N ASP A 110 -18.78 0.45 -8.24
CA ASP A 110 -17.72 1.41 -8.50
C ASP A 110 -18.18 2.86 -8.29
N LEU A 111 -19.46 3.12 -8.43
CA LEU A 111 -20.05 4.44 -8.12
C LEU A 111 -19.97 4.75 -6.63
N ALA A 112 -20.20 3.75 -5.76
CA ALA A 112 -20.14 3.94 -4.32
C ALA A 112 -18.72 4.28 -3.85
N ILE A 113 -17.70 3.55 -4.31
CA ILE A 113 -16.33 3.82 -3.90
C ILE A 113 -15.82 5.18 -4.39
N ASN A 114 -16.19 5.58 -5.62
CA ASN A 114 -15.84 6.90 -6.14
C ASN A 114 -16.54 8.03 -5.38
N HIS A 115 -17.80 7.83 -4.95
CA HIS A 115 -18.47 8.80 -4.08
C HIS A 115 -17.71 9.01 -2.76
N LEU A 116 -17.26 7.93 -2.12
CA LEU A 116 -16.46 8.04 -0.88
C LEU A 116 -15.11 8.72 -1.14
N PHE A 117 -14.47 8.42 -2.26
CA PHE A 117 -13.22 9.08 -2.63
C PHE A 117 -13.40 10.59 -2.79
N HIS A 118 -14.47 11.03 -3.45
CA HIS A 118 -14.78 12.46 -3.57
C HIS A 118 -15.07 13.12 -2.22
N LYS A 119 -15.76 12.44 -1.28
CA LYS A 119 -15.91 12.96 0.10
C LYS A 119 -14.53 13.22 0.72
N LEU A 120 -13.60 12.26 0.61
CA LEU A 120 -12.24 12.42 1.14
C LEU A 120 -11.49 13.61 0.51
N LEU A 121 -11.59 13.78 -0.83
CA LEU A 121 -10.97 14.92 -1.51
C LEU A 121 -11.54 16.26 -1.04
N ASN A 122 -12.81 16.31 -0.68
CA ASN A 122 -13.46 17.48 -0.09
C ASN A 122 -13.15 17.66 1.41
N LYS A 123 -12.34 16.77 1.99
CA LYS A 123 -12.02 16.72 3.44
C LYS A 123 -13.22 16.36 4.32
N ASP A 124 -14.23 15.74 3.76
CA ASP A 124 -15.37 15.24 4.52
C ASP A 124 -14.98 13.92 5.22
N SER A 125 -15.36 13.80 6.48
CA SER A 125 -15.13 12.56 7.23
C SER A 125 -16.06 11.45 6.76
N LEU A 126 -15.54 10.24 6.70
CA LEU A 126 -16.31 9.03 6.48
C LEU A 126 -16.83 8.48 7.81
N ASN A 127 -18.01 7.88 7.80
CA ASN A 127 -18.47 7.09 8.93
C ASN A 127 -17.77 5.72 8.98
N LEU A 128 -18.01 4.95 10.05
CA LEU A 128 -17.30 3.67 10.27
C LEU A 128 -17.57 2.64 9.15
N GLU A 129 -18.80 2.55 8.65
CA GLU A 129 -19.19 1.63 7.57
C GLU A 129 -18.53 2.03 6.25
N GLU A 130 -18.49 3.32 5.95
CA GLU A 130 -17.81 3.88 4.78
C GLU A 130 -16.29 3.62 4.83
N ILE A 131 -15.65 3.79 6.01
CA ILE A 131 -14.24 3.48 6.23
C ILE A 131 -13.98 2.00 5.97
N HIS A 132 -14.79 1.11 6.55
CA HIS A 132 -14.63 -0.34 6.37
C HIS A 132 -14.82 -0.74 4.91
N TYR A 133 -15.80 -0.16 4.21
CA TYR A 133 -16.02 -0.42 2.79
C TYR A 133 -14.84 0.06 1.94
N PHE A 134 -14.32 1.25 2.19
CA PHE A 134 -13.16 1.78 1.48
C PHE A 134 -11.93 0.88 1.66
N LYS A 135 -11.63 0.49 2.88
CA LYS A 135 -10.50 -0.42 3.20
C LYS A 135 -10.67 -1.77 2.52
N TYR A 136 -11.85 -2.35 2.60
CA TYR A 136 -12.16 -3.62 1.92
C TYR A 136 -11.91 -3.55 0.41
N ARG A 137 -12.50 -2.55 -0.27
CA ARG A 137 -12.35 -2.40 -1.72
C ARG A 137 -10.88 -2.21 -2.10
N THR A 138 -10.16 -1.37 -1.39
CA THR A 138 -8.72 -1.16 -1.63
C THR A 138 -7.91 -2.45 -1.47
N LEU A 139 -8.15 -3.21 -0.41
CA LEU A 139 -7.44 -4.48 -0.17
C LEU A 139 -7.74 -5.54 -1.23
N ILE A 140 -8.98 -5.62 -1.73
CA ILE A 140 -9.34 -6.55 -2.82
C ILE A 140 -8.61 -6.17 -4.12
N GLU A 141 -8.62 -4.89 -4.50
CA GLU A 141 -7.92 -4.46 -5.72
C GLU A 141 -6.39 -4.65 -5.61
N LEU A 142 -5.81 -4.31 -4.46
CA LEU A 142 -4.40 -4.60 -4.19
C LEU A 142 -4.08 -6.09 -4.27
N GLY A 143 -4.92 -6.96 -3.69
CA GLY A 143 -4.77 -8.41 -3.78
C GLY A 143 -4.77 -8.92 -5.24
N ARG A 144 -5.62 -8.35 -6.10
CA ARG A 144 -5.63 -8.64 -7.55
C ARG A 144 -4.32 -8.21 -8.22
N LEU A 145 -3.80 -7.03 -7.87
CA LEU A 145 -2.53 -6.53 -8.40
C LEU A 145 -1.33 -7.39 -7.96
N TYR A 146 -1.32 -7.85 -6.72
CA TYR A 146 -0.29 -8.76 -6.20
C TYR A 146 -0.36 -10.13 -6.88
N HIS A 147 -1.57 -10.67 -7.03
CA HIS A 147 -1.78 -11.95 -7.71
C HIS A 147 -1.24 -11.94 -9.15
N LYS A 148 -1.50 -10.89 -9.93
CA LYS A 148 -0.96 -10.71 -11.28
C LYS A 148 0.57 -10.81 -11.34
N ARG A 149 1.27 -10.47 -10.25
CA ARG A 149 2.75 -10.46 -10.15
C ARG A 149 3.32 -11.64 -9.38
N GLY A 150 2.48 -12.56 -8.93
CA GLY A 150 2.89 -13.72 -8.14
C GLY A 150 3.48 -13.35 -6.78
N TRP A 151 3.00 -12.26 -6.15
CA TRP A 151 3.47 -11.85 -4.84
C TRP A 151 2.75 -12.58 -3.72
N THR A 152 3.46 -12.81 -2.63
CA THR A 152 2.88 -13.25 -1.36
C THR A 152 2.24 -12.06 -0.66
N GLN A 153 1.04 -12.24 -0.13
CA GLN A 153 0.35 -11.24 0.68
C GLN A 153 0.36 -11.69 2.14
N GLN A 154 0.90 -10.87 3.02
CA GLN A 154 1.00 -11.11 4.46
C GLN A 154 0.10 -10.15 5.22
N PHE A 155 -0.64 -10.67 6.19
CA PHE A 155 -1.51 -9.88 7.06
C PHE A 155 -1.08 -10.01 8.52
N HIS A 156 -0.88 -8.87 9.19
CA HIS A 156 -0.76 -8.77 10.64
C HIS A 156 -2.13 -8.37 11.21
N LEU A 157 -2.93 -9.36 11.60
CA LEU A 157 -4.28 -9.14 12.14
C LEU A 157 -4.25 -8.89 13.63
N GLY A 158 -4.99 -7.85 14.08
CA GLY A 158 -5.18 -7.54 15.50
C GLY A 158 -3.91 -7.18 16.26
N ALA A 159 -2.81 -6.90 15.55
CA ALA A 159 -1.59 -6.44 16.18
C ALA A 159 -1.80 -5.00 16.67
N LEU A 160 -1.93 -4.84 18.00
CA LEU A 160 -1.88 -3.53 18.64
C LEU A 160 -0.47 -2.98 18.47
N ARG A 161 -0.34 -1.93 17.69
CA ARG A 161 0.89 -1.14 17.62
C ARG A 161 0.66 0.15 18.39
N ASN A 162 1.24 0.24 19.58
CA ASN A 162 1.30 1.47 20.35
C ASN A 162 2.30 2.43 19.72
#